data_9055e2d0aa63591979735c4623f040c0
#
_entry.id   9055e2d0aa63591979735c4623f040c0
#
_cell.length_a   1.000
_cell.length_b   1.000
_cell.length_c   1.000
_cell.angle_alpha   90.00
_cell.angle_beta   90.00
_cell.angle_gamma   90.00
#
_symmetry.space_group_name_H-M   'P 1'
#
loop_
_entity.id
_entity.type
_entity.pdbx_description
1 polymer ?
#
loop_
_entity_poly.entity_id
_entity_poly.type
_entity_poly.pdbx_seq_one_letter_code
_entity_poly.pdbx_strand_id
1 'polypeptide(L)'
;IGNVQPLWVIDGAIYEDLVHLSLDQLASGDAVTLISSAISGLNPTDIQDIQVLKDASATSVYGARALNGVIVITTKSGMRDTPLRVSYSTENTIRLKPRYNDFDLLNSQETMSLYQEMNDKGYFGITNSLYGRRSGIYYQLYKDLSTINPATGEYYLPNTPEARMNFLRQREYANTNWFDHLFTLKPITNHAITISGGGKNSATYASIGFYNDAGWTIADKVSRFTANVKNTFYISDKFTATLTTQANVRSQKAPGTMPQRKNNTLGVFERDFDINPFSYALGTSRTLRPYNEDGSLEYYRNNWAPFNIFNEYDNNKMNISMLDFKVQGEGTYRL
;
A
#
# COMPACT_ATOMS: atom_id res chain seq x y z
N ILE A 1 10.53 -10.88 -23.25
CA ILE A 1 9.28 -10.12 -23.04
C ILE A 1 9.73 -8.75 -22.56
N GLY A 2 9.57 -7.70 -23.41
CA GLY A 2 10.12 -6.38 -23.16
C GLY A 2 9.48 -5.68 -21.95
N ASN A 3 10.19 -4.70 -21.42
CA ASN A 3 9.70 -3.77 -20.41
C ASN A 3 8.42 -3.09 -20.92
N VAL A 4 7.32 -3.19 -20.19
CA VAL A 4 5.99 -2.66 -20.60
C VAL A 4 5.77 -1.24 -20.08
N GLN A 5 6.71 -0.70 -19.31
CA GLN A 5 6.62 0.61 -18.69
C GLN A 5 6.97 1.73 -19.68
N PRO A 6 6.29 2.89 -19.61
CA PRO A 6 6.67 4.07 -20.40
C PRO A 6 8.01 4.62 -19.94
N LEU A 7 8.71 5.29 -20.83
CA LEU A 7 9.93 6.01 -20.50
C LEU A 7 9.58 7.32 -19.77
N TRP A 8 10.23 7.57 -18.65
CA TRP A 8 10.09 8.82 -17.92
C TRP A 8 11.18 9.82 -18.29
N VAL A 9 10.79 11.04 -18.63
CA VAL A 9 11.71 12.15 -18.91
C VAL A 9 11.33 13.32 -18.01
N ILE A 10 12.26 13.75 -17.18
CA ILE A 10 12.04 14.85 -16.25
C ILE A 10 13.06 15.96 -16.50
N ASP A 11 12.59 17.14 -16.90
CA ASP A 11 13.42 18.27 -17.32
C ASP A 11 14.49 17.84 -18.35
N GLY A 12 14.10 17.07 -19.35
CA GLY A 12 14.97 16.60 -20.42
C GLY A 12 15.89 15.41 -20.08
N ALA A 13 15.99 15.03 -18.82
CA ALA A 13 16.76 13.86 -18.40
C ALA A 13 15.89 12.59 -18.38
N ILE A 14 16.45 11.50 -18.93
CA ILE A 14 15.80 10.19 -18.90
C ILE A 14 15.94 9.59 -17.51
N TYR A 15 14.81 9.12 -16.96
CA TYR A 15 14.74 8.37 -15.72
C TYR A 15 14.42 6.91 -16.02
N GLU A 16 15.27 6.04 -15.54
CA GLU A 16 15.02 4.60 -15.58
C GLU A 16 14.49 4.17 -14.21
N ASP A 17 13.44 3.35 -14.21
CA ASP A 17 12.98 2.71 -12.99
C ASP A 17 14.07 1.74 -12.50
N LEU A 18 14.52 1.93 -11.27
CA LEU A 18 15.57 1.10 -10.66
C LEU A 18 15.10 -0.35 -10.40
N VAL A 19 13.81 -0.58 -10.46
CA VAL A 19 13.20 -1.89 -10.23
C VAL A 19 12.40 -2.29 -11.46
N HIS A 20 12.84 -3.34 -12.14
CA HIS A 20 12.08 -3.94 -13.24
C HIS A 20 10.90 -4.73 -12.67
N LEU A 21 9.71 -4.16 -12.81
CA LEU A 21 8.47 -4.83 -12.42
C LEU A 21 7.99 -5.74 -13.54
N SER A 22 7.68 -6.98 -13.21
CA SER A 22 6.98 -7.87 -14.12
C SER A 22 5.49 -7.49 -14.20
N LEU A 23 4.83 -7.87 -15.31
CA LEU A 23 3.37 -7.71 -15.44
C LEU A 23 2.61 -8.38 -14.30
N ASP A 24 3.13 -9.51 -13.81
CA ASP A 24 2.56 -10.25 -12.70
C ASP A 24 2.64 -9.47 -11.39
N GLN A 25 3.76 -8.78 -11.15
CA GLN A 25 3.91 -7.90 -9.99
C GLN A 25 3.01 -6.66 -10.07
N LEU A 26 2.83 -6.07 -11.25
CA LEU A 26 1.88 -4.97 -11.48
C LEU A 26 0.43 -5.41 -11.25
N ALA A 27 0.07 -6.61 -11.71
CA ALA A 27 -1.26 -7.17 -11.53
C ALA A 27 -1.55 -7.60 -10.08
N SER A 28 -0.51 -7.88 -9.30
CA SER A 28 -0.64 -8.31 -7.90
C SER A 28 -1.09 -7.21 -6.95
N GLY A 29 -0.93 -5.93 -7.33
CA GLY A 29 -1.19 -4.80 -6.45
C GLY A 29 -0.23 -4.72 -5.25
N ASP A 30 0.90 -5.40 -5.31
CA ASP A 30 1.89 -5.39 -4.23
C ASP A 30 2.46 -4.00 -4.00
N ALA A 31 2.59 -3.60 -2.74
CA ALA A 31 3.10 -2.29 -2.34
C ALA A 31 4.50 -1.98 -2.92
N VAL A 32 5.30 -3.00 -3.22
CA VAL A 32 6.61 -2.90 -3.88
C VAL A 32 6.49 -2.26 -5.26
N THR A 33 5.39 -2.49 -5.98
CA THR A 33 5.18 -1.93 -7.33
C THR A 33 5.00 -0.43 -7.32
N LEU A 34 4.40 0.12 -6.26
CA LEU A 34 4.15 1.56 -6.13
C LEU A 34 5.39 2.34 -5.68
N ILE A 35 6.40 1.65 -5.16
CA ILE A 35 7.59 2.24 -4.55
C ILE A 35 8.67 2.53 -5.60
N SER A 36 8.72 1.74 -6.64
CA SER A 36 9.79 1.76 -7.65
C SER A 36 9.59 2.77 -8.77
N SER A 37 8.49 3.51 -8.77
CA SER A 37 8.25 4.53 -9.80
C SER A 37 9.31 5.64 -9.74
N ALA A 38 9.92 5.94 -10.89
CA ALA A 38 10.90 7.02 -11.08
C ALA A 38 10.40 8.40 -10.61
N ILE A 39 9.07 8.58 -10.56
CA ILE A 39 8.42 9.82 -10.12
C ILE A 39 8.09 9.85 -8.63
N SER A 40 8.31 8.76 -7.90
CA SER A 40 7.96 8.70 -6.46
C SER A 40 8.71 9.73 -5.61
N GLY A 41 9.83 10.25 -6.11
CA GLY A 41 10.64 11.31 -5.51
C GLY A 41 10.20 12.73 -5.84
N LEU A 42 9.33 12.93 -6.84
CA LEU A 42 8.88 14.27 -7.22
C LEU A 42 7.76 14.76 -6.29
N ASN A 43 7.85 16.04 -5.90
CA ASN A 43 6.72 16.70 -5.27
C ASN A 43 5.74 17.15 -6.36
N PRO A 44 4.45 16.75 -6.30
CA PRO A 44 3.46 17.19 -7.28
C PRO A 44 3.34 18.73 -7.41
N THR A 45 3.61 19.46 -6.33
CA THR A 45 3.58 20.93 -6.34
C THR A 45 4.69 21.56 -7.20
N ASP A 46 5.77 20.83 -7.51
CA ASP A 46 6.86 21.30 -8.34
C ASP A 46 6.63 21.03 -9.85
N ILE A 47 5.60 20.29 -10.18
CA ILE A 47 5.27 19.97 -11.57
C ILE A 47 4.59 21.18 -12.22
N GLN A 48 5.08 21.59 -13.37
CA GLN A 48 4.49 22.59 -14.21
C GLN A 48 3.61 21.98 -15.30
N ASP A 49 4.09 20.92 -15.97
CA ASP A 49 3.42 20.27 -17.08
C ASP A 49 3.75 18.80 -17.16
N ILE A 50 2.79 17.98 -17.65
CA ILE A 50 2.95 16.57 -17.92
C ILE A 50 2.44 16.29 -19.35
N GLN A 51 3.32 15.79 -20.22
CA GLN A 51 2.98 15.41 -21.57
C GLN A 51 3.14 13.89 -21.77
N VAL A 52 2.14 13.26 -22.35
CA VAL A 52 2.17 11.83 -22.68
C VAL A 52 2.31 11.67 -24.18
N LEU A 53 3.49 11.20 -24.60
CA LEU A 53 3.83 11.01 -26.00
C LEU A 53 3.62 9.53 -26.37
N LYS A 54 2.67 9.27 -27.25
CA LYS A 54 2.31 7.91 -27.70
C LYS A 54 2.66 7.64 -29.15
N ASP A 55 2.92 8.68 -29.92
CA ASP A 55 3.12 8.60 -31.35
C ASP A 55 4.55 8.24 -31.72
N ALA A 56 4.73 7.53 -32.83
CA ALA A 56 6.03 7.10 -33.34
C ALA A 56 7.00 8.28 -33.62
N SER A 57 6.48 9.46 -34.01
CA SER A 57 7.28 10.67 -34.22
C SER A 57 7.87 11.22 -32.91
N ALA A 58 7.11 11.18 -31.85
CA ALA A 58 7.56 11.60 -30.52
C ALA A 58 8.55 10.61 -29.90
N THR A 59 8.35 9.30 -30.15
CA THR A 59 9.24 8.25 -29.67
C THR A 59 10.56 8.17 -30.44
N SER A 60 10.61 8.69 -31.67
CA SER A 60 11.85 8.74 -32.46
C SER A 60 12.97 9.55 -31.81
N VAL A 61 12.61 10.57 -31.01
CA VAL A 61 13.58 11.40 -30.27
C VAL A 61 14.28 10.61 -29.16
N TYR A 62 13.59 9.63 -28.56
CA TYR A 62 14.07 8.85 -27.42
C TYR A 62 14.52 7.43 -27.79
N GLY A 63 14.44 7.05 -29.09
CA GLY A 63 14.89 5.78 -29.62
C GLY A 63 14.08 4.56 -29.13
N ALA A 64 14.69 3.37 -29.20
CA ALA A 64 14.04 2.10 -28.86
C ALA A 64 13.50 2.01 -27.44
N ARG A 65 13.96 2.84 -26.51
CA ARG A 65 13.47 2.89 -25.11
C ARG A 65 12.04 3.42 -25.01
N ALA A 66 11.59 4.13 -26.02
CA ALA A 66 10.27 4.78 -26.06
C ALA A 66 9.15 3.94 -26.68
N LEU A 67 9.38 2.63 -26.93
CA LEU A 67 8.41 1.73 -27.57
C LEU A 67 7.06 1.68 -26.87
N ASN A 68 7.03 1.89 -25.56
CA ASN A 68 5.81 1.90 -24.74
C ASN A 68 5.28 3.31 -24.44
N GLY A 69 5.75 4.31 -25.18
CA GLY A 69 5.44 5.72 -24.96
C GLY A 69 6.43 6.41 -24.03
N VAL A 70 6.32 7.73 -23.98
CA VAL A 70 7.17 8.60 -23.15
C VAL A 70 6.28 9.53 -22.32
N ILE A 71 6.57 9.65 -21.04
CA ILE A 71 5.95 10.63 -20.17
C ILE A 71 7.00 11.71 -19.87
N VAL A 72 6.75 12.92 -20.36
CA VAL A 72 7.62 14.07 -20.17
C VAL A 72 7.05 14.94 -19.07
N ILE A 73 7.83 15.17 -18.02
CA ILE A 73 7.50 16.04 -16.90
C ILE A 73 8.41 17.26 -16.95
N THR A 74 7.80 18.42 -16.94
CA THR A 74 8.51 19.70 -16.80
C THR A 74 8.28 20.27 -15.40
N THR A 75 9.34 20.57 -14.68
CA THR A 75 9.24 21.19 -13.35
C THR A 75 9.17 22.72 -13.45
N LYS A 76 8.58 23.34 -12.41
CA LYS A 76 8.49 24.79 -12.30
C LYS A 76 9.87 25.44 -12.30
N SER A 77 9.93 26.64 -12.87
CA SER A 77 11.15 27.46 -12.95
C SER A 77 10.86 28.86 -12.42
N GLY A 78 11.90 29.55 -12.00
CA GLY A 78 11.83 31.00 -11.74
C GLY A 78 11.65 31.76 -13.06
N MET A 79 11.07 32.94 -12.97
CA MET A 79 10.90 33.86 -14.11
C MET A 79 11.85 35.04 -13.98
N ARG A 80 12.44 35.45 -15.11
CA ARG A 80 13.32 36.63 -15.21
C ARG A 80 12.55 37.89 -14.89
N ASP A 81 13.21 38.87 -14.28
CA ASP A 81 12.67 40.20 -13.94
C ASP A 81 11.35 40.11 -13.13
N THR A 82 11.23 39.13 -12.27
CA THR A 82 10.05 38.92 -11.44
C THR A 82 10.41 39.07 -9.95
N PRO A 83 9.63 39.83 -9.17
CA PRO A 83 9.86 39.95 -7.73
C PRO A 83 9.85 38.60 -7.02
N LEU A 84 10.61 38.48 -5.95
CA LEU A 84 10.63 37.31 -5.11
C LEU A 84 9.22 37.04 -4.53
N ARG A 85 8.71 35.84 -4.76
CA ARG A 85 7.41 35.41 -4.26
C ARG A 85 7.61 34.16 -3.42
N VAL A 86 7.07 34.17 -2.20
CA VAL A 86 7.02 33.00 -1.31
C VAL A 86 5.59 32.54 -1.24
N SER A 87 5.39 31.23 -1.39
CA SER A 87 4.07 30.62 -1.29
C SER A 87 4.15 29.40 -0.36
N TYR A 88 3.14 29.26 0.48
CA TYR A 88 2.91 28.07 1.29
C TYR A 88 1.62 27.42 0.84
N SER A 89 1.66 26.10 0.62
CA SER A 89 0.48 25.30 0.33
C SER A 89 0.37 24.14 1.30
N THR A 90 -0.85 23.82 1.66
CA THR A 90 -1.16 22.62 2.45
C THR A 90 -2.35 21.91 1.83
N GLU A 91 -2.25 20.60 1.77
CA GLU A 91 -3.32 19.72 1.32
C GLU A 91 -3.55 18.66 2.39
N ASN A 92 -4.80 18.53 2.80
CA ASN A 92 -5.21 17.53 3.79
C ASN A 92 -6.30 16.66 3.19
N THR A 93 -6.04 15.36 3.08
CA THR A 93 -6.99 14.40 2.51
C THR A 93 -7.37 13.40 3.59
N ILE A 94 -8.67 13.15 3.77
CA ILE A 94 -9.18 12.13 4.67
C ILE A 94 -9.78 11.00 3.83
N ARG A 95 -9.34 9.78 4.09
CA ARG A 95 -9.91 8.56 3.51
C ARG A 95 -10.86 7.93 4.52
N LEU A 96 -12.12 7.77 4.15
CA LEU A 96 -13.11 7.13 5.00
C LEU A 96 -12.80 5.63 5.10
N LYS A 97 -13.13 5.03 6.26
CA LYS A 97 -13.05 3.59 6.42
C LYS A 97 -14.14 2.92 5.58
N PRO A 98 -13.86 1.75 4.98
CA PRO A 98 -14.90 0.91 4.41
C PRO A 98 -15.88 0.46 5.49
N ARG A 99 -17.11 0.15 5.12
CA ARG A 99 -18.14 -0.32 6.03
C ARG A 99 -18.73 -1.63 5.52
N TYR A 100 -19.07 -2.53 6.41
CA TYR A 100 -19.73 -3.78 6.02
C TYR A 100 -21.09 -3.57 5.33
N ASN A 101 -21.77 -2.46 5.62
CA ASN A 101 -23.05 -2.12 4.95
C ASN A 101 -22.90 -1.81 3.46
N ASP A 102 -21.66 -1.58 2.99
CA ASP A 102 -21.37 -1.35 1.58
C ASP A 102 -21.16 -2.67 0.81
N PHE A 103 -21.22 -3.82 1.52
CA PHE A 103 -20.98 -5.16 0.97
C PHE A 103 -22.08 -6.11 1.40
N ASP A 104 -22.47 -7.01 0.49
CA ASP A 104 -23.43 -8.08 0.78
C ASP A 104 -22.72 -9.29 1.41
N LEU A 105 -22.45 -9.19 2.71
CA LEU A 105 -21.72 -10.18 3.48
C LEU A 105 -22.48 -10.56 4.74
N LEU A 106 -22.45 -11.87 5.08
CA LEU A 106 -23.07 -12.39 6.28
C LEU A 106 -22.46 -11.75 7.55
N ASN A 107 -23.30 -11.38 8.50
CA ASN A 107 -22.90 -11.03 9.85
C ASN A 107 -22.57 -12.31 10.67
N SER A 108 -22.16 -12.17 11.93
CA SER A 108 -21.79 -13.34 12.74
C SER A 108 -22.97 -14.23 13.09
N GLN A 109 -24.17 -13.68 13.30
CA GLN A 109 -25.37 -14.47 13.59
C GLN A 109 -25.79 -15.31 12.39
N GLU A 110 -25.86 -14.69 11.21
CA GLU A 110 -26.16 -15.37 9.94
C GLU A 110 -25.12 -16.46 9.64
N THR A 111 -23.84 -16.14 9.84
CA THR A 111 -22.75 -17.10 9.65
C THR A 111 -22.85 -18.28 10.62
N MET A 112 -23.14 -18.02 11.91
CA MET A 112 -23.28 -19.09 12.88
C MET A 112 -24.53 -19.96 12.63
N SER A 113 -25.63 -19.37 12.18
CA SER A 113 -26.83 -20.11 11.76
C SER A 113 -26.54 -21.06 10.60
N LEU A 114 -25.78 -20.58 9.59
CA LEU A 114 -25.33 -21.41 8.49
C LEU A 114 -24.39 -22.52 8.97
N TYR A 115 -23.44 -22.21 9.86
CA TYR A 115 -22.52 -23.20 10.41
C TYR A 115 -23.25 -24.27 11.24
N GLN A 116 -24.26 -23.88 12.00
CA GLN A 116 -25.09 -24.84 12.74
C GLN A 116 -25.79 -25.79 11.78
N GLU A 117 -26.44 -25.27 10.76
CA GLU A 117 -27.10 -26.10 9.72
C GLU A 117 -26.11 -27.07 9.05
N MET A 118 -24.91 -26.58 8.70
CA MET A 118 -23.86 -27.40 8.13
C MET A 118 -23.38 -28.50 9.10
N ASN A 119 -23.26 -28.18 10.39
CA ASN A 119 -22.90 -29.15 11.42
C ASN A 119 -23.97 -30.23 11.56
N ASP A 120 -25.25 -29.83 11.63
CA ASP A 120 -26.39 -30.75 11.79
C ASP A 120 -26.56 -31.68 10.59
N LYS A 121 -26.19 -31.20 9.41
CA LYS A 121 -26.11 -32.01 8.17
C LYS A 121 -24.83 -32.85 8.05
N GLY A 122 -23.94 -32.79 9.05
CA GLY A 122 -22.70 -33.58 9.08
C GLY A 122 -21.58 -33.10 8.19
N TYR A 123 -21.66 -31.88 7.62
CA TYR A 123 -20.60 -31.33 6.76
C TYR A 123 -19.28 -31.09 7.52
N PHE A 124 -19.33 -30.83 8.83
CA PHE A 124 -18.14 -30.70 9.68
C PHE A 124 -17.69 -32.00 10.33
N GLY A 125 -18.33 -33.12 10.00
CA GLY A 125 -18.01 -34.45 10.54
C GLY A 125 -16.58 -34.90 10.22
N ILE A 126 -16.01 -35.63 11.16
CA ILE A 126 -14.60 -36.05 11.22
C ILE A 126 -14.12 -36.78 9.95
N THR A 127 -15.01 -37.29 9.12
CA THR A 127 -14.70 -38.16 7.98
C THR A 127 -14.68 -37.46 6.63
N ASN A 128 -15.37 -36.35 6.43
CA ASN A 128 -15.74 -35.90 5.09
C ASN A 128 -15.05 -34.67 4.51
N SER A 129 -14.35 -33.85 5.28
CA SER A 129 -13.58 -32.75 4.69
C SER A 129 -12.27 -32.49 5.40
N LEU A 130 -11.18 -32.55 4.64
CA LEU A 130 -9.83 -32.19 5.10
C LEU A 130 -9.74 -30.75 5.56
N TYR A 131 -10.58 -29.88 5.03
CA TYR A 131 -10.60 -28.44 5.34
C TYR A 131 -11.43 -28.10 6.59
N GLY A 132 -12.63 -28.64 6.73
CA GLY A 132 -13.48 -28.45 7.91
C GLY A 132 -12.90 -29.03 9.21
N ARG A 133 -11.94 -29.95 9.10
CA ARG A 133 -11.21 -30.55 10.23
C ARG A 133 -10.10 -29.69 10.81
N ARG A 134 -9.68 -28.62 10.13
CA ARG A 134 -8.43 -27.91 10.46
C ARG A 134 -8.59 -26.44 10.69
N SER A 135 -9.77 -25.89 10.48
CA SER A 135 -10.04 -24.46 10.67
C SER A 135 -11.51 -24.22 11.00
N GLY A 136 -11.83 -23.03 11.48
CA GLY A 136 -13.17 -22.56 11.78
C GLY A 136 -13.65 -22.87 13.21
N ILE A 137 -14.83 -22.35 13.52
CA ILE A 137 -15.39 -22.33 14.89
C ILE A 137 -15.68 -23.73 15.42
N TYR A 138 -16.26 -24.60 14.61
CA TYR A 138 -16.55 -25.97 15.05
C TYR A 138 -15.29 -26.83 15.21
N TYR A 139 -14.26 -26.59 14.39
CA TYR A 139 -12.97 -27.21 14.63
C TYR A 139 -12.39 -26.79 15.99
N GLN A 140 -12.44 -25.52 16.32
CA GLN A 140 -11.95 -25.03 17.61
C GLN A 140 -12.77 -25.58 18.76
N LEU A 141 -14.10 -25.59 18.65
CA LEU A 141 -14.98 -26.22 19.63
C LEU A 141 -14.55 -27.67 19.93
N TYR A 142 -14.44 -28.50 18.89
CA TYR A 142 -14.09 -29.93 19.09
C TYR A 142 -12.66 -30.11 19.57
N LYS A 143 -11.74 -29.26 19.14
CA LYS A 143 -10.37 -29.26 19.65
C LYS A 143 -10.34 -28.94 21.14
N ASP A 144 -11.01 -27.90 21.59
CA ASP A 144 -11.00 -27.44 22.97
C ASP A 144 -11.71 -28.43 23.92
N LEU A 145 -12.72 -29.14 23.42
CA LEU A 145 -13.38 -30.25 24.11
C LEU A 145 -12.50 -31.50 24.26
N SER A 146 -11.44 -31.65 23.45
CA SER A 146 -10.59 -32.83 23.41
C SER A 146 -9.15 -32.59 23.84
N THR A 147 -8.75 -31.36 24.08
CA THR A 147 -7.36 -30.98 24.43
C THR A 147 -7.29 -30.52 25.87
N ILE A 148 -6.34 -31.09 26.63
CA ILE A 148 -6.08 -30.71 28.00
C ILE A 148 -5.18 -29.45 28.02
N ASN A 149 -5.56 -28.47 28.81
CA ASN A 149 -4.75 -27.30 29.10
C ASN A 149 -3.58 -27.71 30.03
N PRO A 150 -2.33 -27.61 29.59
CA PRO A 150 -1.17 -28.04 30.40
C PRO A 150 -0.97 -27.23 31.66
N ALA A 151 -1.53 -26.02 31.74
CA ALA A 151 -1.40 -25.15 32.93
C ALA A 151 -2.39 -25.54 34.06
N THR A 152 -3.57 -26.05 33.69
CA THR A 152 -4.63 -26.38 34.66
C THR A 152 -4.85 -27.86 34.84
N GLY A 153 -4.45 -28.70 33.86
CA GLY A 153 -4.72 -30.13 33.83
C GLY A 153 -6.16 -30.48 33.42
N GLU A 154 -6.98 -29.48 33.07
CA GLU A 154 -8.36 -29.65 32.67
C GLU A 154 -8.50 -29.47 31.14
N TYR A 155 -9.62 -29.91 30.55
CA TYR A 155 -9.92 -29.59 29.15
C TYR A 155 -10.06 -28.08 28.96
N TYR A 156 -9.62 -27.56 27.80
CA TYR A 156 -9.79 -26.13 27.47
C TYR A 156 -11.25 -25.71 27.52
N LEU A 157 -12.16 -26.58 27.13
CA LEU A 157 -13.60 -26.38 27.25
C LEU A 157 -14.25 -27.60 27.92
N PRO A 158 -14.99 -27.44 29.03
CA PRO A 158 -15.72 -28.54 29.64
C PRO A 158 -16.76 -29.12 28.67
N ASN A 159 -16.84 -30.45 28.63
CA ASN A 159 -17.77 -31.13 27.71
C ASN A 159 -19.19 -31.17 28.27
N THR A 160 -19.76 -30.02 28.53
CA THR A 160 -21.15 -29.83 28.98
C THR A 160 -21.97 -29.11 27.91
N PRO A 161 -23.29 -29.35 27.83
CA PRO A 161 -24.17 -28.61 26.90
C PRO A 161 -24.09 -27.10 27.10
N GLU A 162 -23.99 -26.66 28.34
CA GLU A 162 -23.90 -25.25 28.70
C GLU A 162 -22.60 -24.60 28.20
N ALA A 163 -21.45 -25.24 28.44
CA ALA A 163 -20.16 -24.75 27.98
C ALA A 163 -20.09 -24.65 26.45
N ARG A 164 -20.60 -25.68 25.74
CA ARG A 164 -20.69 -25.67 24.28
C ARG A 164 -21.58 -24.54 23.78
N MET A 165 -22.76 -24.37 24.38
CA MET A 165 -23.70 -23.30 24.02
C MET A 165 -23.09 -21.90 24.28
N ASN A 166 -22.42 -21.70 25.39
CA ASN A 166 -21.77 -20.44 25.72
C ASN A 166 -20.64 -20.12 24.71
N PHE A 167 -19.82 -21.12 24.35
CA PHE A 167 -18.78 -20.97 23.33
C PHE A 167 -19.38 -20.51 21.98
N LEU A 168 -20.42 -21.22 21.49
CA LEU A 168 -21.06 -20.87 20.22
C LEU A 168 -21.74 -19.51 20.27
N ARG A 169 -22.40 -19.17 21.40
CA ARG A 169 -23.04 -17.87 21.61
C ARG A 169 -22.05 -16.71 21.57
N GLN A 170 -20.86 -16.88 22.17
CA GLN A 170 -19.82 -15.86 22.06
C GLN A 170 -19.41 -15.58 20.61
N ARG A 171 -19.40 -16.61 19.76
CA ARG A 171 -19.11 -16.47 18.34
C ARG A 171 -20.24 -15.83 17.55
N GLU A 172 -21.45 -16.17 17.90
CA GLU A 172 -22.67 -15.57 17.32
C GLU A 172 -22.73 -14.05 17.59
N TYR A 173 -22.38 -13.63 18.78
CA TYR A 173 -22.42 -12.20 19.18
C TYR A 173 -21.10 -11.46 18.93
N ALA A 174 -20.05 -12.11 18.44
CA ALA A 174 -18.75 -11.45 18.19
C ALA A 174 -18.88 -10.27 17.23
N ASN A 175 -19.59 -10.47 16.12
CA ASN A 175 -19.88 -9.48 15.08
C ASN A 175 -18.68 -8.55 14.77
N THR A 176 -17.48 -9.15 14.70
CA THR A 176 -16.23 -8.43 14.56
C THR A 176 -16.26 -7.51 13.35
N ASN A 177 -15.96 -6.25 13.58
CA ASN A 177 -15.80 -5.28 12.51
C ASN A 177 -14.31 -5.18 12.13
N TRP A 178 -13.87 -6.05 11.20
CA TRP A 178 -12.47 -6.05 10.76
C TRP A 178 -12.05 -4.74 10.11
N PHE A 179 -12.96 -4.01 9.46
CA PHE A 179 -12.65 -2.70 8.91
C PHE A 179 -12.27 -1.69 10.02
N ASP A 180 -12.98 -1.70 11.14
CA ASP A 180 -12.66 -0.80 12.26
C ASP A 180 -11.32 -1.14 12.91
N HIS A 181 -10.97 -2.42 12.96
CA HIS A 181 -9.70 -2.89 13.51
C HIS A 181 -8.51 -2.61 12.59
N LEU A 182 -8.69 -2.71 11.27
CA LEU A 182 -7.60 -2.69 10.31
C LEU A 182 -7.42 -1.36 9.59
N PHE A 183 -8.44 -0.49 9.61
CA PHE A 183 -8.41 0.79 8.92
C PHE A 183 -8.40 1.98 9.87
N THR A 184 -7.78 3.06 9.44
CA THR A 184 -7.63 4.28 10.24
C THR A 184 -8.29 5.47 9.55
N LEU A 185 -8.69 6.49 10.34
CA LEU A 185 -9.20 7.77 9.84
C LEU A 185 -8.12 8.87 9.87
N LYS A 186 -6.87 8.50 9.81
CA LYS A 186 -5.77 9.48 9.88
C LYS A 186 -5.68 10.26 8.56
N PRO A 187 -5.49 11.60 8.63
CA PRO A 187 -5.35 12.40 7.44
C PRO A 187 -4.01 12.13 6.75
N ILE A 188 -4.02 12.26 5.44
CA ILE A 188 -2.83 12.49 4.64
C ILE A 188 -2.57 13.99 4.67
N THR A 189 -1.36 14.38 4.98
CA THR A 189 -0.97 15.79 4.99
C THR A 189 0.17 16.04 4.00
N ASN A 190 0.06 17.07 3.21
CA ASN A 190 1.10 17.54 2.32
C ASN A 190 1.32 19.04 2.56
N HIS A 191 2.54 19.41 2.88
CA HIS A 191 2.95 20.79 3.11
C HIS A 191 4.05 21.15 2.13
N ALA A 192 3.94 22.28 1.45
CA ALA A 192 4.99 22.73 0.56
C ALA A 192 5.20 24.26 0.71
N ILE A 193 6.47 24.64 0.81
CA ILE A 193 6.92 26.01 0.72
C ILE A 193 7.65 26.17 -0.59
N THR A 194 7.28 27.17 -1.38
CA THR A 194 7.93 27.47 -2.65
C THR A 194 8.39 28.92 -2.68
N ILE A 195 9.55 29.14 -3.24
CA ILE A 195 10.16 30.45 -3.46
C ILE A 195 10.47 30.58 -4.94
N SER A 196 9.97 31.62 -5.59
CA SER A 196 10.26 31.88 -7.00
C SER A 196 10.47 33.36 -7.25
N GLY A 197 11.38 33.66 -8.14
CA GLY A 197 11.68 35.05 -8.54
C GLY A 197 12.93 35.11 -9.38
N GLY A 198 13.28 36.34 -9.85
CA GLY A 198 14.48 36.51 -10.64
C GLY A 198 14.76 37.96 -10.95
N GLY A 199 16.03 38.26 -11.11
CA GLY A 199 16.53 39.52 -11.63
C GLY A 199 16.85 39.45 -13.13
N LYS A 200 17.61 40.44 -13.61
CA LYS A 200 18.02 40.52 -15.03
C LYS A 200 18.87 39.31 -15.49
N ASN A 201 19.74 38.82 -14.62
CA ASN A 201 20.77 37.84 -15.00
C ASN A 201 20.50 36.42 -14.43
N SER A 202 19.52 36.28 -13.54
CA SER A 202 19.21 34.96 -12.97
C SER A 202 17.75 34.86 -12.55
N ALA A 203 17.24 33.67 -12.57
CA ALA A 203 15.93 33.30 -12.02
C ALA A 203 16.06 32.04 -11.17
N THR A 204 15.36 32.02 -10.05
CA THR A 204 15.41 30.92 -9.08
C THR A 204 14.01 30.42 -8.79
N TYR A 205 13.88 29.12 -8.75
CA TYR A 205 12.78 28.39 -8.13
C TYR A 205 13.34 27.48 -7.05
N ALA A 206 12.79 27.52 -5.87
CA ALA A 206 13.12 26.58 -4.80
C ALA A 206 11.86 26.10 -4.11
N SER A 207 11.84 24.85 -3.71
CA SER A 207 10.75 24.25 -2.95
C SER A 207 11.25 23.33 -1.86
N ILE A 208 10.50 23.25 -0.78
CA ILE A 208 10.62 22.25 0.28
C ILE A 208 9.24 21.66 0.50
N GLY A 209 9.13 20.35 0.48
CA GLY A 209 7.90 19.63 0.68
C GLY A 209 8.00 18.57 1.79
N PHE A 210 6.94 18.42 2.55
CA PHE A 210 6.78 17.37 3.53
C PHE A 210 5.42 16.69 3.31
N TYR A 211 5.46 15.41 2.99
CA TYR A 211 4.30 14.56 2.81
C TYR A 211 4.27 13.50 3.91
N ASN A 212 3.14 13.35 4.58
CA ASN A 212 2.92 12.32 5.58
C ASN A 212 1.57 11.66 5.37
N ASP A 213 1.59 10.38 5.04
CA ASP A 213 0.45 9.47 5.03
C ASP A 213 0.62 8.52 6.21
N ALA A 214 -0.18 8.72 7.25
CA ALA A 214 -0.13 7.87 8.44
C ALA A 214 -0.77 6.49 8.22
N GLY A 215 -1.18 6.20 6.98
CA GLY A 215 -1.75 4.94 6.51
C GLY A 215 -3.27 4.93 6.53
N TRP A 216 -3.87 4.42 5.48
CA TRP A 216 -5.28 4.05 5.47
C TRP A 216 -5.53 2.79 6.28
N THR A 217 -4.53 1.91 6.33
CA THR A 217 -4.53 0.73 7.18
C THR A 217 -3.51 0.87 8.31
N ILE A 218 -3.64 0.05 9.35
CA ILE A 218 -2.70 0.03 10.48
C ILE A 218 -1.29 -0.40 10.06
N ALA A 219 -1.17 -1.11 8.95
CA ALA A 219 0.09 -1.67 8.46
C ALA A 219 0.87 -0.72 7.54
N ASP A 220 0.22 0.31 7.01
CA ASP A 220 0.81 1.23 6.03
C ASP A 220 1.21 2.55 6.68
N LYS A 221 2.34 3.07 6.27
CA LYS A 221 2.75 4.44 6.58
C LYS A 221 3.77 4.91 5.57
N VAL A 222 3.63 6.15 5.09
CA VAL A 222 4.59 6.80 4.20
C VAL A 222 4.90 8.19 4.72
N SER A 223 6.19 8.53 4.81
CA SER A 223 6.65 9.89 4.99
C SER A 223 7.68 10.24 3.91
N ARG A 224 7.61 11.44 3.36
CA ARG A 224 8.51 11.92 2.32
C ARG A 224 8.86 13.37 2.57
N PHE A 225 10.16 13.64 2.52
CA PHE A 225 10.71 14.98 2.49
C PHE A 225 11.32 15.22 1.11
N THR A 226 11.03 16.38 0.51
CA THR A 226 11.56 16.77 -0.80
C THR A 226 12.15 18.17 -0.71
N ALA A 227 13.26 18.38 -1.40
CA ALA A 227 13.83 19.71 -1.62
C ALA A 227 14.24 19.83 -3.09
N ASN A 228 13.89 20.94 -3.71
CA ASN A 228 14.22 21.23 -5.10
C ASN A 228 14.70 22.68 -5.21
N VAL A 229 15.81 22.87 -5.94
CA VAL A 229 16.34 24.19 -6.27
C VAL A 229 16.71 24.20 -7.75
N LYS A 230 16.13 25.10 -8.50
CA LYS A 230 16.40 25.31 -9.92
C LYS A 230 16.80 26.75 -10.17
N ASN A 231 18.08 26.95 -10.53
CA ASN A 231 18.64 28.24 -10.86
C ASN A 231 18.93 28.32 -12.35
N THR A 232 18.39 29.34 -12.99
CA THR A 232 18.65 29.68 -14.38
C THR A 232 19.48 30.95 -14.45
N PHE A 233 20.63 30.90 -15.12
CA PHE A 233 21.57 32.01 -15.31
C PHE A 233 21.51 32.46 -16.77
N TYR A 234 21.18 33.71 -16.99
CA TYR A 234 21.16 34.34 -18.31
C TYR A 234 22.54 34.99 -18.53
N ILE A 235 23.49 34.20 -19.04
CA ILE A 235 24.90 34.60 -19.15
C ILE A 235 25.08 35.64 -20.30
N SER A 236 24.32 35.45 -21.37
CA SER A 236 24.20 36.40 -22.48
C SER A 236 22.83 36.29 -23.14
N ASP A 237 22.53 37.13 -24.10
CA ASP A 237 21.26 37.06 -24.86
C ASP A 237 21.11 35.74 -25.63
N LYS A 238 22.23 35.08 -25.91
CA LYS A 238 22.28 33.81 -26.64
C LYS A 238 22.54 32.58 -25.76
N PHE A 239 23.10 32.73 -24.56
CA PHE A 239 23.49 31.61 -23.73
C PHE A 239 22.84 31.65 -22.34
N THR A 240 22.13 30.58 -22.04
CA THR A 240 21.49 30.34 -20.75
C THR A 240 22.03 29.03 -20.15
N ALA A 241 22.35 29.06 -18.85
CA ALA A 241 22.73 27.87 -18.09
C ALA A 241 21.74 27.64 -16.97
N THR A 242 21.27 26.41 -16.80
CA THR A 242 20.36 26.01 -15.72
C THR A 242 21.01 24.93 -14.86
N LEU A 243 20.97 25.13 -13.54
CA LEU A 243 21.39 24.14 -12.55
C LEU A 243 20.16 23.72 -11.74
N THR A 244 19.87 22.44 -11.74
CA THR A 244 18.80 21.83 -10.93
C THR A 244 19.40 20.90 -9.90
N THR A 245 19.03 21.07 -8.64
CA THR A 245 19.41 20.19 -7.53
C THR A 245 18.14 19.72 -6.85
N GLN A 246 18.00 18.41 -6.70
CA GLN A 246 16.83 17.76 -6.09
C GLN A 246 17.31 16.78 -5.03
N ALA A 247 16.61 16.74 -3.91
CA ALA A 247 16.80 15.75 -2.86
C ALA A 247 15.44 15.21 -2.43
N ASN A 248 15.38 13.90 -2.23
CA ASN A 248 14.19 13.21 -1.74
C ASN A 248 14.58 12.18 -0.71
N VAL A 249 13.94 12.23 0.44
CA VAL A 249 14.05 11.21 1.49
C VAL A 249 12.67 10.64 1.73
N ARG A 250 12.52 9.34 1.52
CA ARG A 250 11.26 8.62 1.72
C ARG A 250 11.45 7.48 2.70
N SER A 251 10.54 7.37 3.65
CA SER A 251 10.42 6.23 4.55
C SER A 251 9.02 5.65 4.42
N GLN A 252 8.93 4.34 4.24
CA GLN A 252 7.66 3.64 4.11
C GLN A 252 7.66 2.37 4.95
N LYS A 253 6.54 2.13 5.63
CA LYS A 253 6.18 0.82 6.16
C LYS A 253 5.08 0.24 5.29
N ALA A 254 5.16 -1.04 5.02
CA ALA A 254 4.12 -1.79 4.31
C ALA A 254 3.99 -3.18 4.93
N PRO A 255 2.84 -3.86 4.79
CA PRO A 255 2.71 -5.27 5.14
C PRO A 255 3.73 -6.08 4.34
N GLY A 256 4.30 -7.11 4.96
CA GLY A 256 5.12 -8.07 4.25
C GLY A 256 4.28 -8.77 3.18
N THR A 257 4.89 -9.06 2.04
CA THR A 257 4.25 -9.79 0.96
C THR A 257 4.68 -11.25 0.97
N MET A 258 3.71 -12.16 0.91
CA MET A 258 3.99 -13.56 0.63
C MET A 258 4.11 -13.76 -0.88
N PRO A 259 5.02 -14.64 -1.35
CA PRO A 259 5.10 -14.97 -2.76
C PRO A 259 3.75 -15.48 -3.27
N GLN A 260 3.31 -14.94 -4.39
CA GLN A 260 2.13 -15.45 -5.07
C GLN A 260 2.50 -16.71 -5.85
N ARG A 261 1.62 -17.71 -5.81
CA ARG A 261 1.69 -18.89 -6.67
C ARG A 261 0.64 -18.79 -7.76
N LYS A 262 1.04 -19.04 -9.00
CA LYS A 262 0.09 -19.16 -10.10
C LYS A 262 -0.59 -20.51 -10.01
N ASN A 263 -1.90 -20.52 -9.80
CA ASN A 263 -2.72 -21.70 -10.00
C ASN A 263 -2.92 -21.92 -11.51
N ASN A 264 -2.15 -22.80 -12.10
CA ASN A 264 -2.21 -23.06 -13.55
C ASN A 264 -3.53 -23.67 -14.00
N THR A 265 -4.29 -24.29 -13.08
CA THR A 265 -5.60 -24.89 -13.38
C THR A 265 -6.70 -23.85 -13.47
N LEU A 266 -6.68 -22.87 -12.57
CA LEU A 266 -7.69 -21.81 -12.51
C LEU A 266 -7.27 -20.51 -13.21
N GLY A 267 -6.00 -20.42 -13.61
CA GLY A 267 -5.45 -19.19 -14.23
C GLY A 267 -5.33 -18.00 -13.31
N VAL A 268 -5.51 -18.18 -11.99
CA VAL A 268 -5.48 -17.12 -10.97
C VAL A 268 -4.21 -17.18 -10.13
N PHE A 269 -3.85 -16.06 -9.51
CA PHE A 269 -2.79 -16.01 -8.53
C PHE A 269 -3.36 -16.26 -7.14
N GLU A 270 -2.76 -17.18 -6.41
CA GLU A 270 -3.15 -17.56 -5.05
C GLU A 270 -2.01 -17.30 -4.08
N ARG A 271 -2.37 -16.93 -2.85
CA ARG A 271 -1.46 -16.84 -1.70
C ARG A 271 -1.89 -17.88 -0.66
N ASP A 272 -0.95 -18.40 0.11
CA ASP A 272 -1.27 -19.33 1.18
C ASP A 272 -2.11 -18.66 2.29
N PHE A 273 -1.85 -17.41 2.56
CA PHE A 273 -2.73 -16.52 3.31
C PHE A 273 -2.51 -15.07 2.86
N ASP A 274 -3.56 -14.30 2.90
CA ASP A 274 -3.55 -12.91 2.50
C ASP A 274 -3.41 -12.03 3.75
N ILE A 275 -2.37 -11.22 3.77
CA ILE A 275 -2.14 -10.19 4.79
C ILE A 275 -2.60 -8.81 4.35
N ASN A 276 -3.20 -8.71 3.15
CA ASN A 276 -3.83 -7.47 2.70
C ASN A 276 -5.04 -7.16 3.58
N PRO A 277 -5.09 -5.99 4.25
CA PRO A 277 -6.16 -5.64 5.18
C PRO A 277 -7.55 -5.67 4.58
N PHE A 278 -7.69 -5.25 3.32
CA PHE A 278 -8.98 -5.19 2.65
C PHE A 278 -9.51 -6.57 2.31
N SER A 279 -8.70 -7.38 1.66
CA SER A 279 -9.05 -8.78 1.35
C SER A 279 -9.31 -9.58 2.62
N TYR A 280 -8.51 -9.35 3.67
CA TYR A 280 -8.71 -9.99 4.95
C TYR A 280 -10.05 -9.62 5.59
N ALA A 281 -10.41 -8.32 5.61
CA ALA A 281 -11.67 -7.87 6.17
C ALA A 281 -12.90 -8.43 5.43
N LEU A 282 -12.80 -8.58 4.10
CA LEU A 282 -13.87 -9.16 3.29
C LEU A 282 -13.96 -10.68 3.42
N GLY A 283 -12.81 -11.37 3.46
CA GLY A 283 -12.74 -12.84 3.43
C GLY A 283 -12.79 -13.52 4.80
N THR A 284 -12.59 -12.77 5.89
CA THR A 284 -12.52 -13.35 7.24
C THR A 284 -13.87 -13.28 7.93
N SER A 285 -14.31 -14.42 8.45
CA SER A 285 -15.57 -14.51 9.18
C SER A 285 -15.61 -13.52 10.36
N ARG A 286 -16.73 -12.84 10.51
CA ARG A 286 -17.01 -11.93 11.62
C ARG A 286 -17.29 -12.65 12.95
N THR A 287 -17.34 -13.98 12.94
CA THR A 287 -17.41 -14.84 14.13
C THR A 287 -16.07 -15.00 14.83
N LEU A 288 -14.95 -14.72 14.12
CA LEU A 288 -13.62 -14.74 14.68
C LEU A 288 -13.33 -13.43 15.40
N ARG A 289 -12.55 -13.49 16.47
CA ARG A 289 -12.17 -12.34 17.28
C ARG A 289 -10.66 -12.09 17.15
N PRO A 290 -10.21 -10.82 17.16
CA PRO A 290 -8.79 -10.51 17.13
C PRO A 290 -8.11 -10.79 18.48
N TYR A 291 -8.86 -10.72 19.60
CA TYR A 291 -8.35 -10.82 20.96
C TYR A 291 -9.20 -11.76 21.81
N ASN A 292 -8.57 -12.43 22.74
CA ASN A 292 -9.20 -13.12 23.85
C ASN A 292 -9.76 -12.13 24.88
N GLU A 293 -10.50 -12.62 25.87
CA GLU A 293 -11.09 -11.79 26.93
C GLU A 293 -10.02 -11.13 27.82
N ASP A 294 -8.85 -11.73 27.94
CA ASP A 294 -7.69 -11.21 28.69
C ASP A 294 -6.87 -10.18 27.89
N GLY A 295 -7.27 -9.86 26.65
CA GLY A 295 -6.59 -8.92 25.76
C GLY A 295 -5.42 -9.53 24.96
N SER A 296 -5.09 -10.79 25.17
CA SER A 296 -4.10 -11.49 24.34
C SER A 296 -4.65 -11.75 22.94
N LEU A 297 -3.75 -11.95 21.96
CA LEU A 297 -4.17 -12.25 20.58
C LEU A 297 -4.88 -13.60 20.54
N GLU A 298 -6.07 -13.62 19.92
CA GLU A 298 -6.77 -14.87 19.65
C GLU A 298 -6.31 -15.45 18.32
N TYR A 299 -5.70 -16.63 18.38
CA TYR A 299 -5.25 -17.34 17.19
C TYR A 299 -6.30 -18.34 16.73
N TYR A 300 -6.61 -18.27 15.45
CA TYR A 300 -7.38 -19.31 14.77
C TYR A 300 -6.50 -20.05 13.79
N ARG A 301 -6.89 -21.26 13.41
CA ARG A 301 -6.13 -22.03 12.45
C ARG A 301 -6.49 -21.61 11.04
N ASN A 302 -5.51 -21.08 10.31
CA ASN A 302 -5.60 -20.80 8.88
C ASN A 302 -4.65 -21.74 8.14
N ASN A 303 -5.20 -22.52 7.21
CA ASN A 303 -4.48 -23.62 6.55
C ASN A 303 -3.88 -24.59 7.59
N TRP A 304 -2.60 -24.57 7.80
CA TRP A 304 -1.89 -25.49 8.67
C TRP A 304 -1.31 -24.87 9.93
N ALA A 305 -1.40 -23.57 10.06
CA ALA A 305 -0.75 -22.79 11.12
C ALA A 305 -1.74 -21.95 11.95
N PRO A 306 -1.44 -21.68 13.23
CA PRO A 306 -2.11 -20.62 13.97
C PRO A 306 -1.88 -19.27 13.30
N PHE A 307 -2.94 -18.48 13.16
CA PHE A 307 -2.91 -17.21 12.48
C PHE A 307 -3.66 -16.13 13.30
N ASN A 308 -3.06 -14.96 13.35
CA ASN A 308 -3.71 -13.72 13.78
C ASN A 308 -3.13 -12.58 12.95
N ILE A 309 -3.96 -11.77 12.31
CA ILE A 309 -3.54 -10.72 11.39
C ILE A 309 -2.63 -9.67 12.05
N PHE A 310 -2.86 -9.36 13.34
CA PHE A 310 -2.03 -8.40 14.07
C PHE A 310 -0.63 -8.94 14.34
N ASN A 311 -0.53 -10.25 14.68
CA ASN A 311 0.76 -10.92 14.80
C ASN A 311 1.54 -10.86 13.48
N GLU A 312 0.84 -11.04 12.34
CA GLU A 312 1.47 -10.94 11.03
C GLU A 312 1.98 -9.52 10.75
N TYR A 313 1.21 -8.49 11.06
CA TYR A 313 1.65 -7.10 10.87
C TYR A 313 2.83 -6.71 11.76
N ASP A 314 2.93 -7.27 12.96
CA ASP A 314 4.04 -6.99 13.86
C ASP A 314 5.34 -7.70 13.44
N ASN A 315 5.23 -8.92 12.92
CA ASN A 315 6.37 -9.77 12.59
C ASN A 315 6.72 -9.77 11.09
N ASN A 316 5.74 -9.49 10.22
CA ASN A 316 5.86 -9.58 8.77
C ASN A 316 5.65 -8.21 8.13
N LYS A 317 6.57 -7.30 8.38
CA LYS A 317 6.54 -5.91 7.87
C LYS A 317 7.76 -5.62 7.04
N MET A 318 7.56 -4.78 6.03
CA MET A 318 8.60 -4.25 5.18
C MET A 318 8.84 -2.79 5.54
N ASN A 319 10.11 -2.44 5.82
CA ASN A 319 10.53 -1.06 5.99
C ASN A 319 11.39 -0.69 4.80
N ILE A 320 10.98 0.34 4.08
CA ILE A 320 11.66 0.80 2.88
C ILE A 320 12.12 2.23 3.13
N SER A 321 13.42 2.46 2.96
CA SER A 321 14.02 3.78 3.00
C SER A 321 14.66 4.08 1.67
N MET A 322 14.35 5.23 1.09
CA MET A 322 14.92 5.70 -0.16
C MET A 322 15.50 7.10 0.06
N LEU A 323 16.72 7.27 -0.38
CA LEU A 323 17.38 8.56 -0.50
C LEU A 323 17.75 8.75 -1.98
N ASP A 324 17.23 9.82 -2.56
CA ASP A 324 17.54 10.20 -3.93
C ASP A 324 18.10 11.62 -3.94
N PHE A 325 19.26 11.79 -4.57
CA PHE A 325 19.91 13.08 -4.74
C PHE A 325 20.34 13.25 -6.18
N LYS A 326 19.90 14.33 -6.80
CA LYS A 326 20.17 14.62 -8.20
C LYS A 326 20.72 16.02 -8.36
N VAL A 327 21.74 16.14 -9.21
CA VAL A 327 22.24 17.41 -9.74
C VAL A 327 22.24 17.33 -11.26
N GLN A 328 21.64 18.32 -11.92
CA GLN A 328 21.57 18.40 -13.38
C GLN A 328 21.99 19.79 -13.84
N GLY A 329 22.92 19.84 -14.79
CA GLY A 329 23.31 21.04 -15.50
C GLY A 329 22.78 21.00 -16.93
N GLU A 330 22.25 22.12 -17.40
CA GLU A 330 21.76 22.30 -18.79
C GLU A 330 22.32 23.60 -19.34
N GLY A 331 22.82 23.58 -20.57
CA GLY A 331 23.26 24.74 -21.31
C GLY A 331 22.45 24.88 -22.60
N THR A 332 21.82 26.05 -22.82
CA THR A 332 21.06 26.34 -24.05
C THR A 332 21.71 27.49 -24.78
N TYR A 333 22.08 27.30 -26.03
CA TYR A 333 22.61 28.31 -26.92
C TYR A 333 21.65 28.55 -28.08
N ARG A 334 21.26 29.81 -28.28
CA ARG A 334 20.42 30.25 -29.41
C ARG A 334 21.32 30.74 -30.55
N LEU A 335 21.19 30.11 -31.67
CA LEU A 335 21.89 30.47 -32.93
C LEU A 335 21.40 31.78 -33.51
#